data_09d12d98e5d55766cf143f090b7febcf
#
_entry.id   09d12d98e5d55766cf143f090b7febcf
#
_cell.length_a   1.000
_cell.length_b   1.000
_cell.length_c   1.000
_cell.angle_alpha   90.00
_cell.angle_beta   90.00
_cell.angle_gamma   90.00
#
_symmetry.space_group_name_H-M   'P 1'
#
loop_
_entity.id
_entity.type
_entity.pdbx_description
1 polymer ?
#
loop_
_entity_poly.entity_id
_entity_poly.type
_entity_poly.pdbx_seq_one_letter_code
_entity_poly.pdbx_strand_id
1 'polypeptide(L)'
;MKKIILFLLINALLFPLCTTVQGKKKKVRKEEKTVVLQLTEEQQRKYDYFFLEAIRMKEKKEYATAFGLLQHCLEINPNASSALYEISQYYMFLRQVPQGQAALEKAVAYAPDNYWYSQGLVSLYQQQNELDKAVTLLETMVTRFPVKQDPLFNLLDIYSRQEKYNDVISTLNRLEKRLGKNEQLSMEKFRIYLQMKDDKKAFREIESLVQEYPMDMRYQVILGDVYLQNGKKQEAYEAYQKVLAVEPDNPMALFSMASYYDQTGQKELYQQQLDTLLLNKKVAPDTKINVMRQIIVENEQSAAKDSTQVIALFDRIMKLDQDDPQIPMLYAQYLLSKNMEPEAVPVLEQVVDLDPTNKAARLMLVSAAVKKEDYKQIIKVCEPGIEATPDALELYYYLAIAYHQAEQTDSVLSICSRALEHITPDTRKEVISDFYSIMGDIYHTKKQMKEAYAAYDSALVYNPSNIGALNNYAYYLSVERRDLDKAEEMSYKTVKAEPNNSTYLDTYAWILFEKGNYAEARIY
;
A
#
# COMPACT_ATOMS: atom_id res chain seq x y z
N MET A 1 -11.61 10.78 -20.02
CA MET A 1 -11.89 11.55 -18.79
C MET A 1 -13.35 12.04 -18.58
N LYS A 2 -14.30 11.81 -19.50
CA LYS A 2 -15.73 12.16 -19.32
C LYS A 2 -16.59 11.11 -18.58
N LYS A 3 -16.05 9.99 -18.13
CA LYS A 3 -16.83 8.90 -17.49
C LYS A 3 -16.46 8.55 -16.05
N ILE A 4 -15.52 9.25 -15.42
CA ILE A 4 -15.19 9.04 -13.99
C ILE A 4 -16.00 9.96 -13.06
N ILE A 5 -16.78 10.90 -13.60
CA ILE A 5 -17.64 11.82 -12.83
C ILE A 5 -19.10 11.33 -12.71
N LEU A 6 -19.43 10.14 -13.22
CA LEU A 6 -20.84 9.68 -13.29
C LEU A 6 -21.22 8.63 -12.23
N PHE A 7 -20.64 8.65 -11.03
CA PHE A 7 -21.05 7.69 -9.99
C PHE A 7 -21.44 8.29 -8.62
N LEU A 8 -21.68 9.61 -8.55
CA LEU A 8 -22.17 10.25 -7.33
C LEU A 8 -23.21 11.34 -7.62
N LEU A 9 -24.30 11.01 -8.31
CA LEU A 9 -25.48 11.87 -8.42
C LEU A 9 -26.75 11.04 -8.65
N ILE A 10 -27.21 10.38 -7.62
CA ILE A 10 -28.63 10.05 -7.47
C ILE A 10 -28.93 10.09 -5.97
N ASN A 11 -29.51 11.17 -5.52
CA ASN A 11 -30.56 11.30 -4.51
C ASN A 11 -30.58 12.71 -3.92
N ALA A 12 -31.38 13.55 -4.47
CA ALA A 12 -32.12 14.58 -3.74
C ALA A 12 -33.11 15.26 -4.69
N LEU A 13 -34.33 14.82 -4.66
CA LEU A 13 -35.49 15.54 -5.21
C LEU A 13 -36.41 15.94 -4.05
N LEU A 14 -36.85 17.20 -4.12
CA LEU A 14 -38.03 17.81 -3.48
C LEU A 14 -37.91 18.28 -2.01
N PHE A 15 -37.91 19.56 -1.74
CA PHE A 15 -39.08 20.44 -1.68
C PHE A 15 -38.67 21.93 -1.47
N PRO A 16 -39.41 22.92 -1.98
CA PRO A 16 -39.14 24.33 -1.75
C PRO A 16 -40.01 24.89 -0.63
N LEU A 17 -39.44 25.75 0.21
CA LEU A 17 -40.26 26.75 0.94
C LEU A 17 -39.40 27.95 1.34
N CYS A 18 -39.77 29.09 0.76
CA CYS A 18 -39.38 30.40 1.18
C CYS A 18 -39.69 30.66 2.66
N THR A 19 -38.69 31.11 3.42
CA THR A 19 -38.96 31.97 4.58
C THR A 19 -37.83 32.98 4.74
N THR A 20 -38.28 34.20 4.93
CA THR A 20 -37.60 35.47 5.13
C THR A 20 -36.51 35.40 6.20
N VAL A 21 -35.29 35.83 5.82
CA VAL A 21 -34.18 36.01 6.76
C VAL A 21 -34.32 37.34 7.48
N GLN A 22 -34.76 37.30 8.73
CA GLN A 22 -34.54 38.39 9.68
C GLN A 22 -33.13 38.25 10.28
N GLY A 23 -32.32 39.29 10.06
CA GLY A 23 -30.96 39.38 10.59
C GLY A 23 -30.93 39.37 12.12
N LYS A 24 -30.47 38.27 12.71
CA LYS A 24 -30.10 38.23 14.13
C LYS A 24 -28.70 38.81 14.31
N LYS A 25 -28.64 39.98 14.96
CA LYS A 25 -27.42 40.58 15.51
C LYS A 25 -26.70 39.53 16.37
N LYS A 26 -25.47 39.16 16.01
CA LYS A 26 -24.58 38.34 16.85
C LYS A 26 -24.36 39.08 18.18
N LYS A 27 -24.92 38.57 19.27
CA LYS A 27 -24.52 38.96 20.63
C LYS A 27 -23.05 38.52 20.82
N VAL A 28 -22.18 39.50 20.96
CA VAL A 28 -20.84 39.30 21.47
C VAL A 28 -20.97 38.67 22.86
N ARG A 29 -20.59 37.42 22.99
CA ARG A 29 -20.47 36.71 24.29
C ARG A 29 -19.41 37.46 25.07
N LYS A 30 -19.77 38.14 26.18
CA LYS A 30 -18.81 38.64 27.14
C LYS A 30 -17.97 37.44 27.63
N GLU A 31 -16.65 37.53 27.52
CA GLU A 31 -15.74 36.65 28.19
C GLU A 31 -16.06 36.70 29.69
N GLU A 32 -16.53 35.59 30.24
CA GLU A 32 -16.58 35.42 31.69
C GLU A 32 -15.10 35.39 32.17
N LYS A 33 -14.74 36.43 32.93
CA LYS A 33 -13.43 36.46 33.60
C LYS A 33 -13.34 35.25 34.50
N THR A 34 -12.47 34.31 34.14
CA THR A 34 -12.14 33.15 34.93
C THR A 34 -11.63 33.63 36.29
N VAL A 35 -12.35 33.35 37.36
CA VAL A 35 -11.92 33.69 38.71
C VAL A 35 -10.74 32.80 39.04
N VAL A 36 -9.55 33.36 39.05
CA VAL A 36 -8.35 32.67 39.49
C VAL A 36 -8.48 32.45 41.01
N LEU A 37 -8.61 31.20 41.42
CA LEU A 37 -8.63 30.81 42.81
C LEU A 37 -7.26 31.13 43.43
N GLN A 38 -7.21 32.09 44.36
CA GLN A 38 -5.96 32.35 45.08
C GLN A 38 -5.82 31.33 46.23
N LEU A 39 -4.84 30.44 46.08
CA LEU A 39 -4.48 29.49 47.10
C LEU A 39 -3.68 30.21 48.20
N THR A 40 -3.83 29.75 49.47
CA THR A 40 -2.90 30.12 50.53
C THR A 40 -1.53 29.49 50.25
N GLU A 41 -0.47 30.05 50.84
CA GLU A 41 0.88 29.47 50.71
C GLU A 41 0.94 28.00 51.11
N GLU A 42 0.21 27.61 52.13
CA GLU A 42 0.14 26.22 52.58
C GLU A 42 -0.56 25.32 51.55
N GLN A 43 -1.68 25.80 50.97
CA GLN A 43 -2.37 25.08 49.91
C GLN A 43 -1.52 24.94 48.67
N GLN A 44 -0.78 26.00 48.30
CA GLN A 44 0.13 25.95 47.17
C GLN A 44 1.25 24.92 47.38
N ARG A 45 1.90 24.92 48.58
CA ARG A 45 2.95 23.94 48.89
C ARG A 45 2.42 22.50 48.88
N LYS A 46 1.20 22.27 49.39
CA LYS A 46 0.56 20.95 49.33
C LYS A 46 0.27 20.52 47.90
N TYR A 47 -0.27 21.42 47.08
CA TYR A 47 -0.52 21.15 45.68
C TYR A 47 0.78 20.79 44.94
N ASP A 48 1.81 21.60 45.07
CA ASP A 48 3.09 21.38 44.43
C ASP A 48 3.72 20.03 44.82
N TYR A 49 3.67 19.69 46.11
CA TYR A 49 4.16 18.40 46.57
C TYR A 49 3.41 17.23 45.93
N PHE A 50 2.09 17.23 45.96
CA PHE A 50 1.29 16.14 45.43
C PHE A 50 1.39 16.05 43.92
N PHE A 51 1.48 17.18 43.22
CA PHE A 51 1.65 17.20 41.76
C PHE A 51 3.00 16.62 41.33
N LEU A 52 4.09 17.04 41.96
CA LEU A 52 5.42 16.49 41.70
C LEU A 52 5.50 14.99 42.00
N GLU A 53 4.88 14.58 43.11
CA GLU A 53 4.81 13.16 43.47
C GLU A 53 3.97 12.36 42.45
N ALA A 54 2.88 12.90 41.95
CA ALA A 54 2.09 12.28 40.88
C ALA A 54 2.90 12.05 39.62
N ILE A 55 3.69 13.06 39.20
CA ILE A 55 4.59 12.92 38.06
C ILE A 55 5.64 11.85 38.31
N ARG A 56 6.24 11.83 39.51
CA ARG A 56 7.22 10.80 39.90
C ARG A 56 6.63 9.37 39.86
N MET A 57 5.40 9.20 40.32
CA MET A 57 4.71 7.90 40.27
C MET A 57 4.38 7.48 38.84
N LYS A 58 4.00 8.43 37.99
CA LYS A 58 3.81 8.21 36.55
C LYS A 58 5.07 7.68 35.87
N GLU A 59 6.23 8.27 36.15
CA GLU A 59 7.53 7.81 35.65
C GLU A 59 7.90 6.42 36.12
N LYS A 60 7.54 6.07 37.37
CA LYS A 60 7.70 4.74 37.94
C LYS A 60 6.67 3.73 37.42
N LYS A 61 5.74 4.13 36.55
CA LYS A 61 4.62 3.33 36.03
C LYS A 61 3.60 2.91 37.13
N GLU A 62 3.60 3.59 38.26
CA GLU A 62 2.61 3.41 39.34
C GLU A 62 1.36 4.25 39.06
N TYR A 63 0.65 3.91 37.98
CA TYR A 63 -0.41 4.74 37.38
C TYR A 63 -1.61 4.96 38.32
N ALA A 64 -1.99 3.96 39.12
CA ALA A 64 -3.10 4.11 40.04
C ALA A 64 -2.79 5.13 41.15
N THR A 65 -1.57 5.09 41.72
CA THR A 65 -1.09 6.04 42.72
C THR A 65 -1.02 7.45 42.12
N ALA A 66 -0.46 7.59 40.92
CA ALA A 66 -0.38 8.88 40.22
C ALA A 66 -1.78 9.48 39.98
N PHE A 67 -2.75 8.67 39.57
CA PHE A 67 -4.12 9.11 39.36
C PHE A 67 -4.77 9.62 40.66
N GLY A 68 -4.65 8.90 41.76
CA GLY A 68 -5.16 9.33 43.07
C GLY A 68 -4.53 10.65 43.54
N LEU A 69 -3.21 10.80 43.36
CA LEU A 69 -2.50 12.05 43.69
C LEU A 69 -2.98 13.23 42.83
N LEU A 70 -3.25 13.02 41.54
CA LEU A 70 -3.83 14.06 40.68
C LEU A 70 -5.25 14.44 41.10
N GLN A 71 -6.07 13.48 41.51
CA GLN A 71 -7.40 13.78 42.08
C GLN A 71 -7.27 14.66 43.35
N HIS A 72 -6.34 14.32 44.23
CA HIS A 72 -6.08 15.13 45.42
C HIS A 72 -5.55 16.53 45.08
N CYS A 73 -4.73 16.68 44.04
CA CYS A 73 -4.33 17.98 43.52
C CYS A 73 -5.55 18.83 43.11
N LEU A 74 -6.54 18.22 42.45
CA LEU A 74 -7.75 18.91 42.01
C LEU A 74 -8.76 19.20 43.15
N GLU A 75 -8.69 18.48 44.29
CA GLU A 75 -9.39 18.85 45.52
C GLU A 75 -8.82 20.13 46.11
N ILE A 76 -7.47 20.30 46.07
CA ILE A 76 -6.79 21.50 46.55
C ILE A 76 -7.00 22.68 45.60
N ASN A 77 -6.80 22.43 44.31
CA ASN A 77 -6.96 23.44 43.23
C ASN A 77 -7.75 22.87 42.04
N PRO A 78 -9.08 23.03 42.04
CA PRO A 78 -9.93 22.56 40.93
C PRO A 78 -9.64 23.21 39.56
N ASN A 79 -8.90 24.33 39.56
CA ASN A 79 -8.58 25.11 38.35
C ASN A 79 -7.14 24.89 37.91
N ALA A 80 -6.43 23.95 38.50
CA ALA A 80 -5.04 23.65 38.17
C ALA A 80 -4.94 23.01 36.77
N SER A 81 -4.62 23.82 35.78
CA SER A 81 -4.57 23.38 34.36
C SER A 81 -3.61 22.22 34.11
N SER A 82 -2.47 22.16 34.82
CA SER A 82 -1.51 21.08 34.71
C SER A 82 -2.05 19.75 35.26
N ALA A 83 -2.70 19.77 36.42
CA ALA A 83 -3.33 18.57 36.98
C ALA A 83 -4.53 18.11 36.11
N LEU A 84 -5.33 19.06 35.60
CA LEU A 84 -6.44 18.78 34.68
C LEU A 84 -5.94 18.13 33.37
N TYR A 85 -4.83 18.63 32.81
CA TYR A 85 -4.24 18.04 31.63
C TYR A 85 -3.74 16.62 31.90
N GLU A 86 -2.95 16.43 32.96
CA GLU A 86 -2.43 15.11 33.31
C GLU A 86 -3.55 14.10 33.60
N ILE A 87 -4.55 14.46 34.41
CA ILE A 87 -5.64 13.54 34.74
C ILE A 87 -6.51 13.19 33.52
N SER A 88 -6.62 14.10 32.55
CA SER A 88 -7.33 13.82 31.31
C SER A 88 -6.77 12.61 30.57
N GLN A 89 -5.43 12.43 30.58
CA GLN A 89 -4.76 11.31 29.95
C GLN A 89 -5.15 9.98 30.64
N TYR A 90 -5.27 9.97 31.96
CA TYR A 90 -5.72 8.79 32.71
C TYR A 90 -7.18 8.45 32.41
N TYR A 91 -8.07 9.45 32.34
CA TYR A 91 -9.46 9.20 31.93
C TYR A 91 -9.54 8.61 30.52
N MET A 92 -8.73 9.11 29.59
CA MET A 92 -8.67 8.56 28.23
C MET A 92 -8.18 7.11 28.23
N PHE A 93 -7.12 6.81 28.98
CA PHE A 93 -6.61 5.43 29.14
C PHE A 93 -7.66 4.48 29.73
N LEU A 94 -8.44 4.95 30.71
CA LEU A 94 -9.53 4.22 31.34
C LEU A 94 -10.81 4.15 30.48
N ARG A 95 -10.76 4.66 29.24
CA ARG A 95 -11.92 4.77 28.32
C ARG A 95 -13.08 5.62 28.87
N GLN A 96 -12.80 6.46 29.84
CA GLN A 96 -13.75 7.45 30.40
C GLN A 96 -13.66 8.75 29.59
N VAL A 97 -13.96 8.66 28.29
CA VAL A 97 -13.76 9.73 27.32
C VAL A 97 -14.46 11.03 27.68
N PRO A 98 -15.73 11.04 28.17
CA PRO A 98 -16.40 12.30 28.55
C PRO A 98 -15.68 13.03 29.69
N GLN A 99 -15.16 12.29 30.71
CA GLN A 99 -14.43 12.89 31.82
C GLN A 99 -13.07 13.45 31.35
N GLY A 100 -12.38 12.70 30.48
CA GLY A 100 -11.12 13.11 29.89
C GLY A 100 -11.26 14.39 29.07
N GLN A 101 -12.29 14.45 28.23
CA GLN A 101 -12.61 15.64 27.44
C GLN A 101 -12.93 16.84 28.32
N ALA A 102 -13.81 16.67 29.31
CA ALA A 102 -14.18 17.77 30.23
C ALA A 102 -12.98 18.30 31.02
N ALA A 103 -12.07 17.43 31.44
CA ALA A 103 -10.83 17.83 32.12
C ALA A 103 -9.90 18.61 31.19
N LEU A 104 -9.73 18.15 29.93
CA LEU A 104 -8.87 18.80 28.97
C LEU A 104 -9.46 20.14 28.46
N GLU A 105 -10.76 20.24 28.28
CA GLU A 105 -11.45 21.51 27.98
C GLU A 105 -11.22 22.55 29.09
N LYS A 106 -11.31 22.14 30.37
CA LYS A 106 -10.97 23.00 31.51
C LYS A 106 -9.49 23.38 31.52
N ALA A 107 -8.59 22.43 31.25
CA ALA A 107 -7.15 22.72 31.19
C ALA A 107 -6.84 23.83 30.16
N VAL A 108 -7.45 23.75 28.98
CA VAL A 108 -7.31 24.78 27.92
C VAL A 108 -7.96 26.10 28.35
N ALA A 109 -9.12 26.06 29.03
CA ALA A 109 -9.81 27.29 29.48
C ALA A 109 -9.00 28.05 30.54
N TYR A 110 -8.33 27.32 31.47
CA TYR A 110 -7.52 27.93 32.53
C TYR A 110 -6.09 28.29 32.10
N ALA A 111 -5.56 27.63 31.07
CA ALA A 111 -4.25 27.94 30.50
C ALA A 111 -4.32 28.08 28.97
N PRO A 112 -5.04 29.10 28.47
CA PRO A 112 -5.27 29.26 27.04
C PRO A 112 -4.00 29.56 26.23
N ASP A 113 -2.94 29.98 26.87
CA ASP A 113 -1.62 30.25 26.25
C ASP A 113 -0.73 29.00 26.25
N ASN A 114 -1.21 27.88 26.74
CA ASN A 114 -0.51 26.61 26.60
C ASN A 114 -0.89 25.94 25.28
N TYR A 115 0.02 26.00 24.33
CA TYR A 115 -0.14 25.40 22.99
C TYR A 115 -0.44 23.91 23.05
N TRP A 116 0.25 23.16 23.91
CA TRP A 116 0.18 21.71 23.96
C TRP A 116 -1.17 21.20 24.50
N TYR A 117 -1.79 21.94 25.42
CA TYR A 117 -3.13 21.61 25.91
C TYR A 117 -4.17 21.77 24.81
N SER A 118 -4.07 22.90 24.07
CA SER A 118 -4.94 23.15 22.92
C SER A 118 -4.75 22.12 21.81
N GLN A 119 -3.49 21.74 21.54
CA GLN A 119 -3.18 20.71 20.53
C GLN A 119 -3.74 19.34 20.93
N GLY A 120 -3.61 18.97 22.22
CA GLY A 120 -4.20 17.73 22.75
C GLY A 120 -5.72 17.71 22.62
N LEU A 121 -6.39 18.85 22.88
CA LEU A 121 -7.84 18.94 22.76
C LEU A 121 -8.31 18.91 21.28
N VAL A 122 -7.54 19.50 20.36
CA VAL A 122 -7.80 19.38 18.91
C VAL A 122 -7.74 17.92 18.49
N SER A 123 -6.70 17.20 18.90
CA SER A 123 -6.53 15.79 18.56
C SER A 123 -7.69 14.94 19.10
N LEU A 124 -8.15 15.23 20.31
CA LEU A 124 -9.29 14.55 20.92
C LEU A 124 -10.59 14.81 20.14
N TYR A 125 -10.88 16.07 19.78
CA TYR A 125 -12.04 16.40 18.97
C TYR A 125 -12.02 15.72 17.59
N GLN A 126 -10.85 15.64 16.96
CA GLN A 126 -10.68 14.93 15.68
C GLN A 126 -10.95 13.41 15.82
N GLN A 127 -10.44 12.78 16.89
CA GLN A 127 -10.67 11.36 17.18
C GLN A 127 -12.15 11.04 17.43
N GLN A 128 -12.88 11.99 18.02
CA GLN A 128 -14.32 11.86 18.27
C GLN A 128 -15.19 12.34 17.11
N ASN A 129 -14.58 12.74 16.00
CA ASN A 129 -15.26 13.35 14.86
C ASN A 129 -16.06 14.63 15.19
N GLU A 130 -15.68 15.33 16.26
CA GLU A 130 -16.25 16.63 16.65
C GLU A 130 -15.56 17.78 15.88
N LEU A 131 -15.59 17.70 14.55
CA LEU A 131 -14.77 18.54 13.67
C LEU A 131 -15.09 20.04 13.81
N ASP A 132 -16.33 20.43 14.08
CA ASP A 132 -16.69 21.85 14.26
C ASP A 132 -16.06 22.44 15.53
N LYS A 133 -15.94 21.66 16.61
CA LYS A 133 -15.21 22.08 17.82
C LYS A 133 -13.71 22.17 17.54
N ALA A 134 -13.15 21.19 16.82
CA ALA A 134 -11.74 21.22 16.43
C ALA A 134 -11.43 22.48 15.60
N VAL A 135 -12.24 22.79 14.59
CA VAL A 135 -12.09 24.01 13.75
C VAL A 135 -12.16 25.27 14.61
N THR A 136 -13.13 25.38 15.51
CA THR A 136 -13.29 26.56 16.37
C THR A 136 -12.05 26.77 17.25
N LEU A 137 -11.51 25.70 17.83
CA LEU A 137 -10.30 25.76 18.64
C LEU A 137 -9.07 26.10 17.79
N LEU A 138 -8.93 25.46 16.63
CA LEU A 138 -7.83 25.72 15.70
C LEU A 138 -7.80 27.17 15.23
N GLU A 139 -8.95 27.79 14.91
CA GLU A 139 -9.04 29.21 14.55
C GLU A 139 -8.58 30.12 15.71
N THR A 140 -8.91 29.73 16.94
CA THR A 140 -8.40 30.43 18.13
C THR A 140 -6.88 30.26 18.25
N MET A 141 -6.36 29.06 18.02
CA MET A 141 -4.91 28.77 18.05
C MET A 141 -4.15 29.53 16.97
N VAL A 142 -4.69 29.64 15.75
CA VAL A 142 -4.07 30.43 14.66
C VAL A 142 -3.87 31.89 15.06
N THR A 143 -4.80 32.45 15.83
CA THR A 143 -4.72 33.85 16.31
C THR A 143 -3.77 33.98 17.49
N ARG A 144 -3.83 33.04 18.43
CA ARG A 144 -3.07 33.07 19.69
C ARG A 144 -1.62 32.68 19.52
N PHE A 145 -1.34 31.76 18.61
CA PHE A 145 0.01 31.24 18.32
C PHE A 145 0.44 31.56 16.89
N PRO A 146 0.65 32.83 16.54
CA PRO A 146 0.88 33.23 15.14
C PRO A 146 2.16 32.64 14.51
N VAL A 147 3.14 32.23 15.30
CA VAL A 147 4.37 31.62 14.83
C VAL A 147 4.18 30.12 14.49
N LYS A 148 3.18 29.47 15.10
CA LYS A 148 2.90 28.05 14.85
C LYS A 148 2.09 27.88 13.58
N GLN A 149 2.54 26.98 12.71
CA GLN A 149 1.87 26.69 11.42
C GLN A 149 0.91 25.51 11.52
N ASP A 150 1.17 24.58 12.45
CA ASP A 150 0.40 23.36 12.61
C ASP A 150 -1.13 23.57 12.68
N PRO A 151 -1.65 24.63 13.34
CA PRO A 151 -3.09 24.88 13.34
C PRO A 151 -3.67 25.13 11.96
N LEU A 152 -2.91 25.80 11.05
CA LEU A 152 -3.34 26.00 9.66
C LEU A 152 -3.31 24.70 8.85
N PHE A 153 -2.30 23.86 9.05
CA PHE A 153 -2.25 22.56 8.39
C PHE A 153 -3.38 21.63 8.86
N ASN A 154 -3.68 21.64 10.16
CA ASN A 154 -4.84 20.90 10.69
C ASN A 154 -6.17 21.39 10.12
N LEU A 155 -6.35 22.72 9.99
CA LEU A 155 -7.53 23.31 9.34
C LEU A 155 -7.64 22.87 7.88
N LEU A 156 -6.51 22.88 7.16
CA LEU A 156 -6.44 22.45 5.77
C LEU A 156 -6.89 20.99 5.60
N ASP A 157 -6.39 20.09 6.46
CA ASP A 157 -6.78 18.68 6.47
C ASP A 157 -8.29 18.51 6.73
N ILE A 158 -8.84 19.16 7.78
CA ILE A 158 -10.26 19.07 8.11
C ILE A 158 -11.13 19.61 6.98
N TYR A 159 -10.81 20.78 6.43
CA TYR A 159 -11.59 21.37 5.35
C TYR A 159 -11.49 20.58 4.05
N SER A 160 -10.33 19.99 3.75
CA SER A 160 -10.15 19.13 2.58
C SER A 160 -11.00 17.87 2.68
N ARG A 161 -11.02 17.19 3.85
CA ARG A 161 -11.88 16.01 4.08
C ARG A 161 -13.37 16.33 4.01
N GLN A 162 -13.75 17.56 4.36
CA GLN A 162 -15.13 18.03 4.29
C GLN A 162 -15.50 18.63 2.92
N GLU A 163 -14.57 18.63 1.95
CA GLU A 163 -14.73 19.24 0.62
C GLU A 163 -15.14 20.73 0.68
N LYS A 164 -14.76 21.41 1.76
CA LYS A 164 -15.01 22.85 1.96
C LYS A 164 -13.95 23.67 1.21
N TYR A 165 -13.95 23.61 -0.11
CA TYR A 165 -12.90 24.16 -0.96
C TYR A 165 -12.64 25.65 -0.77
N ASN A 166 -13.67 26.46 -0.47
CA ASN A 166 -13.48 27.89 -0.18
C ASN A 166 -12.67 28.11 1.10
N ASP A 167 -12.89 27.29 2.13
CA ASP A 167 -12.14 27.35 3.39
C ASP A 167 -10.73 26.81 3.20
N VAL A 168 -10.54 25.79 2.34
CA VAL A 168 -9.22 25.31 1.91
C VAL A 168 -8.43 26.45 1.26
N ILE A 169 -8.97 27.14 0.26
CA ILE A 169 -8.32 28.27 -0.40
C ILE A 169 -8.01 29.41 0.58
N SER A 170 -8.95 29.73 1.47
CA SER A 170 -8.73 30.74 2.50
C SER A 170 -7.55 30.38 3.41
N THR A 171 -7.46 29.10 3.80
CA THR A 171 -6.38 28.60 4.66
C THR A 171 -5.04 28.57 3.92
N LEU A 172 -5.02 28.18 2.65
CA LEU A 172 -3.83 28.23 1.79
C LEU A 172 -3.30 29.67 1.63
N ASN A 173 -4.21 30.65 1.46
CA ASN A 173 -3.83 32.06 1.38
C ASN A 173 -3.23 32.57 2.72
N ARG A 174 -3.71 32.08 3.86
CA ARG A 174 -3.14 32.38 5.18
C ARG A 174 -1.76 31.77 5.37
N LEU A 175 -1.55 30.54 4.87
CA LEU A 175 -0.23 29.90 4.83
C LEU A 175 0.72 30.66 3.93
N GLU A 176 0.30 31.01 2.71
CA GLU A 176 1.13 31.80 1.79
C GLU A 176 1.53 33.16 2.37
N LYS A 177 0.63 33.84 3.08
CA LYS A 177 0.96 35.09 3.77
C LYS A 177 2.03 34.92 4.85
N ARG A 178 2.14 33.73 5.46
CA ARG A 178 3.10 33.46 6.54
C ARG A 178 4.43 32.89 6.03
N LEU A 179 4.36 32.00 5.06
CA LEU A 179 5.53 31.27 4.54
C LEU A 179 6.16 31.93 3.32
N GLY A 180 5.46 32.91 2.74
CA GLY A 180 5.74 33.38 1.39
C GLY A 180 5.10 32.49 0.34
N LYS A 181 5.05 32.99 -0.88
CA LYS A 181 4.60 32.23 -2.04
C LYS A 181 5.63 31.10 -2.32
N ASN A 182 5.12 29.92 -2.56
CA ASN A 182 5.96 28.77 -2.95
C ASN A 182 5.15 27.82 -3.86
N GLU A 183 5.91 26.98 -4.56
CA GLU A 183 5.40 26.00 -5.53
C GLU A 183 4.27 25.14 -4.95
N GLN A 184 4.49 24.56 -3.77
CA GLN A 184 3.53 23.61 -3.18
C GLN A 184 2.18 24.24 -2.90
N LEU A 185 2.17 25.46 -2.34
CA LEU A 185 0.93 26.18 -2.05
C LEU A 185 0.19 26.59 -3.33
N SER A 186 0.93 27.06 -4.35
CA SER A 186 0.33 27.46 -5.63
C SER A 186 -0.23 26.27 -6.40
N MET A 187 0.48 25.14 -6.43
CA MET A 187 -0.01 23.90 -7.06
C MET A 187 -1.24 23.35 -6.32
N GLU A 188 -1.26 23.43 -4.99
CA GLU A 188 -2.44 23.00 -4.22
C GLU A 188 -3.63 23.91 -4.50
N LYS A 189 -3.47 25.24 -4.55
CA LYS A 189 -4.53 26.16 -4.95
C LYS A 189 -5.00 25.87 -6.37
N PHE A 190 -4.08 25.66 -7.32
CA PHE A 190 -4.40 25.29 -8.70
C PHE A 190 -5.30 24.06 -8.74
N ARG A 191 -4.91 22.98 -8.02
CA ARG A 191 -5.67 21.74 -7.94
C ARG A 191 -7.08 21.96 -7.37
N ILE A 192 -7.20 22.74 -6.28
CA ILE A 192 -8.48 23.04 -5.65
C ILE A 192 -9.37 23.90 -6.57
N TYR A 193 -8.80 24.87 -7.28
CA TYR A 193 -9.58 25.67 -8.24
C TYR A 193 -10.11 24.82 -9.40
N LEU A 194 -9.35 23.83 -9.87
CA LEU A 194 -9.85 22.86 -10.86
C LEU A 194 -11.02 22.02 -10.32
N GLN A 195 -10.93 21.56 -9.06
CA GLN A 195 -12.03 20.85 -8.40
C GLN A 195 -13.30 21.72 -8.25
N MET A 196 -13.10 23.00 -7.97
CA MET A 196 -14.18 23.98 -7.92
C MET A 196 -14.74 24.38 -9.29
N LYS A 197 -14.11 23.92 -10.38
CA LYS A 197 -14.38 24.33 -11.77
C LYS A 197 -14.22 25.84 -11.98
N ASP A 198 -13.33 26.46 -11.21
CA ASP A 198 -12.96 27.88 -11.35
C ASP A 198 -11.67 27.98 -12.21
N ASP A 199 -11.82 27.66 -13.49
CA ASP A 199 -10.72 27.62 -14.44
C ASP A 199 -9.94 28.93 -14.49
N LYS A 200 -10.65 30.08 -14.33
CA LYS A 200 -9.98 31.40 -14.36
C LYS A 200 -8.97 31.57 -13.23
N LYS A 201 -9.29 31.11 -12.02
CA LYS A 201 -8.36 31.19 -10.90
C LYS A 201 -7.29 30.12 -11.00
N ALA A 202 -7.62 28.91 -11.45
CA ALA A 202 -6.65 27.89 -11.74
C ALA A 202 -5.59 28.37 -12.75
N PHE A 203 -6.02 28.97 -13.87
CA PHE A 203 -5.09 29.59 -14.83
C PHE A 203 -4.18 30.64 -14.22
N ARG A 204 -4.71 31.54 -13.38
CA ARG A 204 -3.89 32.57 -12.73
C ARG A 204 -2.82 32.00 -11.81
N GLU A 205 -3.11 30.93 -11.10
CA GLU A 205 -2.11 30.28 -10.22
C GLU A 205 -0.97 29.68 -11.04
N ILE A 206 -1.29 28.94 -12.13
CA ILE A 206 -0.24 28.34 -12.96
C ILE A 206 0.52 29.37 -13.78
N GLU A 207 -0.15 30.40 -14.33
CA GLU A 207 0.51 31.53 -14.99
C GLU A 207 1.48 32.24 -14.05
N SER A 208 1.10 32.40 -12.81
CA SER A 208 1.95 33.01 -11.78
C SER A 208 3.19 32.16 -11.49
N LEU A 209 3.08 30.82 -11.51
CA LEU A 209 4.23 29.93 -11.36
C LEU A 209 5.18 30.05 -12.57
N VAL A 210 4.64 30.10 -13.79
CA VAL A 210 5.45 30.33 -15.01
C VAL A 210 6.21 31.65 -14.94
N GLN A 211 5.61 32.71 -14.38
CA GLN A 211 6.29 34.02 -14.25
C GLN A 211 7.36 34.01 -13.15
N GLU A 212 7.09 33.32 -12.05
CA GLU A 212 8.01 33.27 -10.90
C GLU A 212 9.19 32.34 -11.13
N TYR A 213 8.97 31.24 -11.85
CA TYR A 213 9.97 30.23 -12.18
C TYR A 213 10.15 30.07 -13.71
N PRO A 214 10.59 31.12 -14.45
CA PRO A 214 10.58 31.11 -15.91
C PRO A 214 11.55 30.09 -16.53
N MET A 215 12.53 29.60 -15.75
CA MET A 215 13.48 28.57 -16.19
C MET A 215 12.98 27.14 -15.92
N ASP A 216 11.91 26.99 -15.15
CA ASP A 216 11.31 25.68 -14.89
C ASP A 216 10.22 25.38 -15.93
N MET A 217 10.61 24.63 -16.95
CA MET A 217 9.73 24.31 -18.08
C MET A 217 8.53 23.43 -17.68
N ARG A 218 8.55 22.78 -16.51
CA ARG A 218 7.42 21.98 -16.02
C ARG A 218 6.12 22.81 -15.95
N TYR A 219 6.20 24.04 -15.45
CA TYR A 219 5.02 24.92 -15.35
C TYR A 219 4.48 25.34 -16.70
N GLN A 220 5.36 25.54 -17.68
CA GLN A 220 4.95 25.86 -19.03
C GLN A 220 4.22 24.69 -19.70
N VAL A 221 4.66 23.43 -19.44
CA VAL A 221 3.95 22.23 -19.90
C VAL A 221 2.59 22.11 -19.23
N ILE A 222 2.53 22.24 -17.89
CA ILE A 222 1.27 22.18 -17.13
C ILE A 222 0.28 23.26 -17.62
N LEU A 223 0.76 24.46 -17.90
CA LEU A 223 -0.08 25.53 -18.47
C LEU A 223 -0.64 25.11 -19.84
N GLY A 224 0.19 24.51 -20.69
CA GLY A 224 -0.23 23.94 -21.97
C GLY A 224 -1.32 22.86 -21.80
N ASP A 225 -1.14 21.94 -20.82
CA ASP A 225 -2.11 20.89 -20.54
C ASP A 225 -3.46 21.45 -20.08
N VAL A 226 -3.43 22.50 -19.25
CA VAL A 226 -4.64 23.22 -18.81
C VAL A 226 -5.30 23.92 -20.00
N TYR A 227 -4.55 24.54 -20.88
CA TYR A 227 -5.09 25.11 -22.13
C TYR A 227 -5.78 24.04 -22.99
N LEU A 228 -5.12 22.89 -23.20
CA LEU A 228 -5.66 21.78 -23.99
C LEU A 228 -6.98 21.24 -23.42
N GLN A 229 -7.02 21.01 -22.10
CA GLN A 229 -8.23 20.54 -21.40
C GLN A 229 -9.40 21.51 -21.51
N ASN A 230 -9.13 22.80 -21.61
CA ASN A 230 -10.13 23.84 -21.78
C ASN A 230 -10.43 24.20 -23.25
N GLY A 231 -9.97 23.38 -24.20
CA GLY A 231 -10.23 23.55 -25.63
C GLY A 231 -9.44 24.68 -26.30
N LYS A 232 -8.50 25.31 -25.58
CA LYS A 232 -7.60 26.36 -26.10
C LYS A 232 -6.40 25.69 -26.80
N LYS A 233 -6.70 25.08 -27.95
CA LYS A 233 -5.74 24.21 -28.64
C LYS A 233 -4.51 24.97 -29.15
N GLN A 234 -4.69 26.20 -29.64
CA GLN A 234 -3.58 27.00 -30.16
C GLN A 234 -2.62 27.40 -29.06
N GLU A 235 -3.13 27.88 -27.92
CA GLU A 235 -2.32 28.28 -26.77
C GLU A 235 -1.58 27.10 -26.17
N ALA A 236 -2.21 25.90 -26.15
CA ALA A 236 -1.56 24.66 -25.72
C ALA A 236 -0.38 24.31 -26.61
N TYR A 237 -0.57 24.33 -27.92
CA TYR A 237 0.48 24.03 -28.87
C TYR A 237 1.67 24.99 -28.74
N GLU A 238 1.40 26.31 -28.64
CA GLU A 238 2.44 27.32 -28.44
C GLU A 238 3.21 27.12 -27.12
N ALA A 239 2.52 26.74 -26.06
CA ALA A 239 3.13 26.46 -24.77
C ALA A 239 4.12 25.27 -24.86
N TYR A 240 3.71 24.18 -25.51
CA TYR A 240 4.58 23.01 -25.72
C TYR A 240 5.74 23.32 -26.66
N GLN A 241 5.50 24.02 -27.74
CA GLN A 241 6.55 24.44 -28.67
C GLN A 241 7.61 25.31 -27.99
N LYS A 242 7.19 26.22 -27.12
CA LYS A 242 8.12 27.05 -26.37
C LYS A 242 9.05 26.21 -25.50
N VAL A 243 8.55 25.16 -24.87
CA VAL A 243 9.37 24.22 -24.07
C VAL A 243 10.33 23.45 -24.98
N LEU A 244 9.82 22.86 -26.08
CA LEU A 244 10.62 22.04 -26.99
C LEU A 244 11.67 22.85 -27.76
N ALA A 245 11.47 24.17 -27.91
CA ALA A 245 12.48 25.06 -28.46
C ALA A 245 13.70 25.25 -27.56
N VAL A 246 13.51 25.16 -26.23
CA VAL A 246 14.56 25.30 -25.22
C VAL A 246 15.12 23.92 -24.83
N GLU A 247 14.24 22.97 -24.65
CA GLU A 247 14.53 21.59 -24.22
C GLU A 247 13.90 20.58 -25.23
N PRO A 248 14.55 20.31 -26.36
CA PRO A 248 13.99 19.45 -27.41
C PRO A 248 13.68 18.02 -26.96
N ASP A 249 14.38 17.55 -25.93
CA ASP A 249 14.23 16.21 -25.35
C ASP A 249 13.35 16.22 -24.08
N ASN A 250 12.64 17.32 -23.75
CA ASN A 250 11.81 17.38 -22.55
C ASN A 250 10.67 16.36 -22.63
N PRO A 251 10.68 15.31 -21.77
CA PRO A 251 9.75 14.19 -21.91
C PRO A 251 8.30 14.58 -21.62
N MET A 252 8.07 15.54 -20.72
CA MET A 252 6.71 16.01 -20.43
C MET A 252 6.13 16.76 -21.64
N ALA A 253 6.90 17.64 -22.23
CA ALA A 253 6.45 18.40 -23.40
C ALA A 253 6.25 17.50 -24.62
N LEU A 254 7.13 16.52 -24.84
CA LEU A 254 6.98 15.53 -25.92
C LEU A 254 5.69 14.71 -25.75
N PHE A 255 5.39 14.27 -24.53
CA PHE A 255 4.19 13.50 -24.25
C PHE A 255 2.92 14.35 -24.35
N SER A 256 2.93 15.57 -23.81
CA SER A 256 1.80 16.49 -23.91
C SER A 256 1.53 16.91 -25.36
N MET A 257 2.59 17.09 -26.15
CA MET A 257 2.46 17.34 -27.61
C MET A 257 1.87 16.14 -28.33
N ALA A 258 2.27 14.91 -27.97
CA ALA A 258 1.65 13.70 -28.52
C ALA A 258 0.14 13.67 -28.19
N SER A 259 -0.24 13.91 -26.93
CA SER A 259 -1.64 13.99 -26.50
C SER A 259 -2.42 15.08 -27.27
N TYR A 260 -1.79 16.21 -27.57
CA TYR A 260 -2.36 17.25 -28.42
C TYR A 260 -2.66 16.74 -29.83
N TYR A 261 -1.71 16.03 -30.45
CA TYR A 261 -1.90 15.48 -31.81
C TYR A 261 -2.99 14.40 -31.84
N ASP A 262 -3.08 13.56 -30.80
CA ASP A 262 -4.17 12.57 -30.67
C ASP A 262 -5.54 13.25 -30.62
N GLN A 263 -5.70 14.26 -29.71
CA GLN A 263 -6.96 15.01 -29.53
C GLN A 263 -7.34 15.86 -30.75
N THR A 264 -6.39 16.15 -31.62
CA THR A 264 -6.62 16.88 -32.88
C THR A 264 -6.77 15.97 -34.09
N GLY A 265 -6.65 14.64 -33.90
CA GLY A 265 -6.81 13.63 -34.95
C GLY A 265 -5.62 13.49 -35.89
N GLN A 266 -4.46 14.02 -35.53
CA GLN A 266 -3.23 14.01 -36.35
C GLN A 266 -2.38 12.77 -36.01
N LYS A 267 -2.85 11.60 -36.44
CA LYS A 267 -2.30 10.30 -36.05
C LYS A 267 -0.82 10.11 -36.39
N GLU A 268 -0.39 10.57 -37.53
CA GLU A 268 1.00 10.46 -37.99
C GLU A 268 1.93 11.27 -37.07
N LEU A 269 1.54 12.49 -36.71
CA LEU A 269 2.31 13.35 -35.81
C LEU A 269 2.31 12.80 -34.39
N TYR A 270 1.18 12.24 -33.92
CA TYR A 270 1.11 11.53 -32.67
C TYR A 270 2.15 10.41 -32.58
N GLN A 271 2.17 9.54 -33.61
CA GLN A 271 3.11 8.42 -33.65
C GLN A 271 4.57 8.89 -33.70
N GLN A 272 4.86 9.90 -34.55
CA GLN A 272 6.19 10.49 -34.64
C GLN A 272 6.65 11.08 -33.30
N GLN A 273 5.76 11.71 -32.56
CA GLN A 273 6.08 12.33 -31.28
C GLN A 273 6.33 11.27 -30.21
N LEU A 274 5.55 10.19 -30.19
CA LEU A 274 5.79 9.05 -29.30
C LEU A 274 7.13 8.38 -29.61
N ASP A 275 7.45 8.17 -30.89
CA ASP A 275 8.73 7.59 -31.28
C ASP A 275 9.89 8.51 -30.84
N THR A 276 9.76 9.84 -31.03
CA THR A 276 10.75 10.80 -30.52
C THR A 276 11.00 10.66 -29.03
N LEU A 277 9.96 10.47 -28.23
CA LEU A 277 10.06 10.29 -26.81
C LEU A 277 10.63 8.92 -26.42
N LEU A 278 10.04 7.85 -26.94
CA LEU A 278 10.30 6.48 -26.46
C LEU A 278 11.60 5.88 -27.02
N LEU A 279 12.01 6.29 -28.23
CA LEU A 279 13.26 5.84 -28.84
C LEU A 279 14.46 6.72 -28.47
N ASN A 280 14.26 7.81 -27.75
CA ASN A 280 15.33 8.69 -27.32
C ASN A 280 16.12 8.07 -26.15
N LYS A 281 17.43 7.82 -26.36
CA LYS A 281 18.32 7.24 -25.33
C LYS A 281 18.54 8.17 -24.13
N LYS A 282 18.31 9.49 -24.26
CA LYS A 282 18.45 10.44 -23.16
C LYS A 282 17.26 10.43 -22.19
N VAL A 283 16.12 9.91 -22.60
CA VAL A 283 14.95 9.81 -21.73
C VAL A 283 15.11 8.60 -20.82
N ALA A 284 14.99 8.87 -19.51
CA ALA A 284 15.16 7.85 -18.48
C ALA A 284 14.16 6.69 -18.63
N PRO A 285 14.55 5.44 -18.35
CA PRO A 285 13.67 4.27 -18.45
C PRO A 285 12.36 4.43 -17.69
N ASP A 286 12.39 4.94 -16.45
CA ASP A 286 11.19 5.18 -15.65
C ASP A 286 10.17 6.08 -16.34
N THR A 287 10.64 7.10 -17.04
CA THR A 287 9.77 8.01 -17.79
C THR A 287 9.10 7.28 -18.95
N LYS A 288 9.86 6.48 -19.71
CA LYS A 288 9.31 5.65 -20.80
C LYS A 288 8.28 4.65 -20.29
N ILE A 289 8.56 4.01 -19.16
CA ILE A 289 7.66 3.06 -18.50
C ILE A 289 6.35 3.75 -18.10
N ASN A 290 6.41 4.94 -17.51
CA ASN A 290 5.22 5.68 -17.11
C ASN A 290 4.36 6.06 -18.34
N VAL A 291 5.00 6.50 -19.41
CA VAL A 291 4.31 6.79 -20.68
C VAL A 291 3.68 5.52 -21.25
N MET A 292 4.41 4.41 -21.31
CA MET A 292 3.88 3.14 -21.80
C MET A 292 2.70 2.63 -20.95
N ARG A 293 2.80 2.72 -19.62
CA ARG A 293 1.68 2.37 -18.74
C ARG A 293 0.44 3.22 -19.00
N GLN A 294 0.61 4.51 -19.24
CA GLN A 294 -0.51 5.38 -19.56
C GLN A 294 -1.14 5.00 -20.92
N ILE A 295 -0.34 4.74 -21.94
CA ILE A 295 -0.82 4.27 -23.25
C ILE A 295 -1.59 2.96 -23.12
N ILE A 296 -1.08 2.00 -22.31
CA ILE A 296 -1.78 0.74 -22.03
C ILE A 296 -3.14 1.01 -21.39
N VAL A 297 -3.20 1.85 -20.37
CA VAL A 297 -4.46 2.17 -19.67
C VAL A 297 -5.46 2.84 -20.61
N GLU A 298 -5.02 3.80 -21.43
CA GLU A 298 -5.87 4.47 -22.40
C GLU A 298 -6.39 3.50 -23.48
N ASN A 299 -5.54 2.59 -23.93
CA ASN A 299 -5.93 1.53 -24.88
C ASN A 299 -6.99 0.60 -24.28
N GLU A 300 -6.80 0.15 -23.03
CA GLU A 300 -7.76 -0.73 -22.34
C GLU A 300 -9.12 -0.06 -22.07
N GLN A 301 -9.14 1.25 -21.92
CA GLN A 301 -10.35 2.05 -21.74
C GLN A 301 -11.03 2.41 -23.08
N SER A 302 -10.32 2.28 -24.21
CA SER A 302 -10.86 2.55 -25.54
C SER A 302 -11.89 1.49 -25.94
N ALA A 303 -12.85 1.86 -26.77
CA ALA A 303 -13.85 0.92 -27.29
C ALA A 303 -13.24 -0.16 -28.19
N ALA A 304 -12.14 0.14 -28.85
CA ALA A 304 -11.47 -0.76 -29.79
C ALA A 304 -10.58 -1.80 -29.10
N LYS A 305 -9.98 -1.47 -27.93
CA LYS A 305 -9.02 -2.33 -27.19
C LYS A 305 -7.97 -2.98 -28.11
N ASP A 306 -7.47 -2.22 -29.07
CA ASP A 306 -6.54 -2.72 -30.09
C ASP A 306 -5.13 -2.86 -29.51
N SER A 307 -4.78 -4.07 -29.09
CA SER A 307 -3.45 -4.37 -28.57
C SER A 307 -2.33 -4.30 -29.62
N THR A 308 -2.67 -4.34 -30.92
CA THR A 308 -1.68 -4.37 -32.01
C THR A 308 -0.80 -3.11 -32.00
N GLN A 309 -1.39 -1.95 -31.75
CA GLN A 309 -0.65 -0.69 -31.70
C GLN A 309 0.32 -0.64 -30.53
N VAL A 310 -0.11 -1.11 -29.35
CA VAL A 310 0.73 -1.16 -28.15
C VAL A 310 1.88 -2.13 -28.34
N ILE A 311 1.62 -3.32 -28.91
CA ILE A 311 2.64 -4.32 -29.23
C ILE A 311 3.65 -3.76 -30.23
N ALA A 312 3.19 -3.16 -31.33
CA ALA A 312 4.07 -2.56 -32.32
C ALA A 312 4.96 -1.44 -31.75
N LEU A 313 4.46 -0.73 -30.72
CA LEU A 313 5.24 0.29 -30.04
C LEU A 313 6.33 -0.36 -29.16
N PHE A 314 6.00 -1.40 -28.40
CA PHE A 314 6.99 -2.18 -27.65
C PHE A 314 8.04 -2.79 -28.57
N ASP A 315 7.65 -3.39 -29.69
CA ASP A 315 8.57 -4.00 -30.66
C ASP A 315 9.59 -3.00 -31.20
N ARG A 316 9.19 -1.72 -31.38
CA ARG A 316 10.12 -0.65 -31.81
C ARG A 316 11.10 -0.31 -30.69
N ILE A 317 10.62 -0.21 -29.45
CA ILE A 317 11.46 0.08 -28.28
C ILE A 317 12.45 -1.06 -28.03
N MET A 318 12.00 -2.30 -28.17
CA MET A 318 12.82 -3.50 -27.96
C MET A 318 13.91 -3.72 -29.03
N LYS A 319 13.82 -3.03 -30.17
CA LYS A 319 14.91 -3.01 -31.18
C LYS A 319 16.11 -2.16 -30.76
N LEU A 320 15.94 -1.31 -29.76
CA LEU A 320 17.06 -0.60 -29.16
C LEU A 320 17.77 -1.52 -28.16
N ASP A 321 19.08 -1.32 -27.99
CA ASP A 321 19.80 -2.00 -26.92
C ASP A 321 19.15 -1.62 -25.57
N GLN A 322 18.69 -2.61 -24.84
CA GLN A 322 18.11 -2.44 -23.52
C GLN A 322 19.18 -2.68 -22.46
N ASP A 323 19.46 -1.67 -21.67
CA ASP A 323 20.37 -1.76 -20.51
C ASP A 323 19.59 -1.93 -19.20
N ASP A 324 18.25 -1.80 -19.24
CA ASP A 324 17.36 -1.82 -18.08
C ASP A 324 16.29 -2.90 -18.26
N PRO A 325 16.10 -3.81 -17.28
CA PRO A 325 15.13 -4.91 -17.38
C PRO A 325 13.67 -4.46 -17.27
N GLN A 326 13.38 -3.24 -16.84
CA GLN A 326 12.03 -2.80 -16.52
C GLN A 326 11.12 -2.68 -17.75
N ILE A 327 11.66 -2.18 -18.87
CA ILE A 327 10.88 -2.07 -20.12
C ILE A 327 10.54 -3.45 -20.69
N PRO A 328 11.52 -4.37 -20.87
CA PRO A 328 11.22 -5.76 -21.24
C PRO A 328 10.24 -6.43 -20.27
N MET A 329 10.38 -6.20 -18.97
CA MET A 329 9.46 -6.76 -17.96
C MET A 329 8.02 -6.25 -18.15
N LEU A 330 7.84 -4.95 -18.38
CA LEU A 330 6.51 -4.38 -18.67
C LEU A 330 5.91 -4.98 -19.94
N TYR A 331 6.73 -5.16 -21.00
CA TYR A 331 6.29 -5.76 -22.24
C TYR A 331 5.86 -7.23 -22.04
N ALA A 332 6.67 -8.02 -21.36
CA ALA A 332 6.34 -9.42 -21.07
C ALA A 332 5.03 -9.54 -20.26
N GLN A 333 4.84 -8.70 -19.25
CA GLN A 333 3.60 -8.64 -18.47
C GLN A 333 2.40 -8.28 -19.34
N TYR A 334 2.56 -7.33 -20.26
CA TYR A 334 1.50 -6.96 -21.21
C TYR A 334 1.14 -8.12 -22.13
N LEU A 335 2.13 -8.79 -22.74
CA LEU A 335 1.91 -9.97 -23.59
C LEU A 335 1.17 -11.09 -22.83
N LEU A 336 1.60 -11.39 -21.60
CA LEU A 336 0.93 -12.39 -20.73
C LEU A 336 -0.52 -12.00 -20.43
N SER A 337 -0.80 -10.73 -20.20
CA SER A 337 -2.17 -10.23 -19.98
C SER A 337 -3.08 -10.40 -21.21
N LYS A 338 -2.48 -10.53 -22.39
CA LYS A 338 -3.15 -10.79 -23.68
C LYS A 338 -3.16 -12.27 -24.08
N ASN A 339 -2.74 -13.18 -23.17
CA ASN A 339 -2.57 -14.62 -23.43
C ASN A 339 -1.58 -14.93 -24.56
N MET A 340 -0.60 -14.06 -24.79
CA MET A 340 0.48 -14.22 -25.78
C MET A 340 1.75 -14.76 -25.09
N GLU A 341 1.61 -15.92 -24.47
CA GLU A 341 2.71 -16.55 -23.70
C GLU A 341 3.91 -16.95 -24.58
N PRO A 342 3.73 -17.47 -25.82
CA PRO A 342 4.86 -17.80 -26.68
C PRO A 342 5.75 -16.58 -27.00
N GLU A 343 5.16 -15.41 -27.16
CA GLU A 343 5.85 -14.17 -27.45
C GLU A 343 6.47 -13.56 -26.16
N ALA A 344 5.86 -13.81 -25.00
CA ALA A 344 6.36 -13.30 -23.72
C ALA A 344 7.63 -14.03 -23.26
N VAL A 345 7.78 -15.32 -23.56
CA VAL A 345 8.92 -16.13 -23.10
C VAL A 345 10.27 -15.54 -23.52
N PRO A 346 10.56 -15.23 -24.80
CA PRO A 346 11.84 -14.66 -25.17
C PRO A 346 12.10 -13.28 -24.55
N VAL A 347 11.06 -12.51 -24.28
CA VAL A 347 11.19 -11.21 -23.61
C VAL A 347 11.53 -11.42 -22.12
N LEU A 348 10.94 -12.42 -21.46
CA LEU A 348 11.29 -12.78 -20.07
C LEU A 348 12.71 -13.32 -19.97
N GLU A 349 13.18 -14.10 -20.95
CA GLU A 349 14.57 -14.54 -21.01
C GLU A 349 15.52 -13.32 -21.07
N GLN A 350 15.20 -12.32 -21.89
CA GLN A 350 15.97 -11.07 -21.92
C GLN A 350 15.95 -10.33 -20.58
N VAL A 351 14.82 -10.31 -19.86
CA VAL A 351 14.76 -9.73 -18.51
C VAL A 351 15.74 -10.42 -17.57
N VAL A 352 15.80 -11.75 -17.61
CA VAL A 352 16.70 -12.55 -16.76
C VAL A 352 18.17 -12.39 -17.16
N ASP A 353 18.46 -12.17 -18.43
CA ASP A 353 19.82 -11.88 -18.90
C ASP A 353 20.30 -10.50 -18.43
N LEU A 354 19.41 -9.50 -18.41
CA LEU A 354 19.72 -8.15 -17.92
C LEU A 354 19.77 -8.07 -16.38
N ASP A 355 18.90 -8.81 -15.71
CA ASP A 355 18.84 -8.89 -14.25
C ASP A 355 18.71 -10.35 -13.80
N PRO A 356 19.83 -11.05 -13.59
CA PRO A 356 19.84 -12.44 -13.12
C PRO A 356 19.13 -12.64 -11.77
N THR A 357 18.94 -11.57 -10.98
CA THR A 357 18.27 -11.65 -9.68
C THR A 357 16.76 -11.47 -9.76
N ASN A 358 16.20 -11.27 -10.97
CA ASN A 358 14.77 -11.03 -11.17
C ASN A 358 13.95 -12.31 -10.96
N LYS A 359 13.62 -12.56 -9.69
CA LYS A 359 12.78 -13.70 -9.28
C LYS A 359 11.42 -13.72 -9.99
N ALA A 360 10.80 -12.56 -10.22
CA ALA A 360 9.49 -12.49 -10.84
C ALA A 360 9.51 -13.00 -12.29
N ALA A 361 10.48 -12.55 -13.08
CA ALA A 361 10.66 -13.02 -14.46
C ALA A 361 10.93 -14.54 -14.52
N ARG A 362 11.79 -15.04 -13.62
CA ARG A 362 12.07 -16.47 -13.54
C ARG A 362 10.84 -17.30 -13.21
N LEU A 363 10.04 -16.87 -12.24
CA LEU A 363 8.80 -17.58 -11.89
C LEU A 363 7.77 -17.54 -13.02
N MET A 364 7.71 -16.46 -13.82
CA MET A 364 6.86 -16.41 -15.02
C MET A 364 7.35 -17.41 -16.08
N LEU A 365 8.66 -17.52 -16.32
CA LEU A 365 9.24 -18.53 -17.21
C LEU A 365 8.96 -19.95 -16.73
N VAL A 366 9.14 -20.21 -15.43
CA VAL A 366 8.81 -21.50 -14.82
C VAL A 366 7.33 -21.81 -14.99
N SER A 367 6.42 -20.86 -14.75
CA SER A 367 4.97 -21.04 -14.94
C SER A 367 4.64 -21.43 -16.39
N ALA A 368 5.27 -20.80 -17.37
CA ALA A 368 5.09 -21.13 -18.77
C ALA A 368 5.61 -22.55 -19.10
N ALA A 369 6.75 -22.94 -18.52
CA ALA A 369 7.34 -24.26 -18.71
C ALA A 369 6.50 -25.37 -18.03
N VAL A 370 5.96 -25.12 -16.83
CA VAL A 370 5.07 -26.05 -16.10
C VAL A 370 3.82 -26.37 -16.90
N LYS A 371 3.18 -25.38 -17.51
CA LYS A 371 1.98 -25.59 -18.36
C LYS A 371 2.24 -26.49 -19.57
N LYS A 372 3.49 -26.53 -20.04
CA LYS A 372 3.93 -27.35 -21.17
C LYS A 372 4.58 -28.65 -20.75
N GLU A 373 4.69 -28.90 -19.44
CA GLU A 373 5.42 -30.02 -18.84
C GLU A 373 6.89 -30.09 -19.31
N ASP A 374 7.47 -28.90 -19.62
CA ASP A 374 8.86 -28.79 -20.07
C ASP A 374 9.83 -28.72 -18.88
N TYR A 375 10.08 -29.87 -18.29
CA TYR A 375 10.97 -30.00 -17.12
C TYR A 375 12.41 -29.60 -17.43
N LYS A 376 12.86 -29.73 -18.68
CA LYS A 376 14.20 -29.28 -19.09
C LYS A 376 14.32 -27.77 -19.03
N GLN A 377 13.29 -27.07 -19.47
CA GLN A 377 13.26 -25.61 -19.39
C GLN A 377 13.17 -25.15 -17.93
N ILE A 378 12.42 -25.85 -17.06
CA ILE A 378 12.38 -25.55 -15.63
C ILE A 378 13.78 -25.63 -15.03
N ILE A 379 14.54 -26.73 -15.30
CA ILE A 379 15.91 -26.88 -14.82
C ILE A 379 16.80 -25.73 -15.34
N LYS A 380 16.76 -25.45 -16.65
CA LYS A 380 17.54 -24.38 -17.28
C LYS A 380 17.29 -23.01 -16.64
N VAL A 381 16.07 -22.72 -16.20
CA VAL A 381 15.69 -21.44 -15.60
C VAL A 381 16.02 -21.40 -14.11
N CYS A 382 15.77 -22.51 -13.38
CA CYS A 382 15.89 -22.53 -11.93
C CYS A 382 17.34 -22.69 -11.44
N GLU A 383 18.19 -23.51 -12.10
CA GLU A 383 19.58 -23.70 -11.67
C GLU A 383 20.36 -22.37 -11.53
N PRO A 384 20.46 -21.52 -12.57
CA PRO A 384 21.12 -20.23 -12.41
C PRO A 384 20.33 -19.29 -11.49
N GLY A 385 19.01 -19.51 -11.33
CA GLY A 385 18.16 -18.73 -10.45
C GLY A 385 18.50 -18.89 -8.97
N ILE A 386 18.73 -20.11 -8.52
CA ILE A 386 19.09 -20.37 -7.12
C ILE A 386 20.51 -19.92 -6.77
N GLU A 387 21.40 -19.81 -7.76
CA GLU A 387 22.73 -19.22 -7.57
C GLU A 387 22.66 -17.68 -7.45
N ALA A 388 21.79 -17.04 -8.25
CA ALA A 388 21.59 -15.58 -8.23
C ALA A 388 20.75 -15.10 -7.02
N THR A 389 19.79 -15.92 -6.58
CA THR A 389 18.85 -15.62 -5.48
C THR A 389 18.69 -16.85 -4.58
N PRO A 390 19.66 -17.13 -3.70
CA PRO A 390 19.66 -18.35 -2.87
C PRO A 390 18.49 -18.46 -1.88
N ASP A 391 17.83 -17.38 -1.57
CA ASP A 391 16.65 -17.29 -0.69
C ASP A 391 15.31 -17.51 -1.42
N ALA A 392 15.34 -17.68 -2.74
CA ALA A 392 14.15 -17.92 -3.56
C ALA A 392 13.70 -19.39 -3.49
N LEU A 393 13.16 -19.82 -2.35
CA LEU A 393 12.78 -21.21 -2.08
C LEU A 393 11.82 -21.80 -3.11
N GLU A 394 11.01 -20.96 -3.79
CA GLU A 394 10.12 -21.39 -4.86
C GLU A 394 10.89 -21.99 -6.05
N LEU A 395 12.06 -21.45 -6.37
CA LEU A 395 12.89 -21.99 -7.47
C LEU A 395 13.44 -23.38 -7.13
N TYR A 396 13.85 -23.59 -5.86
CA TYR A 396 14.27 -24.91 -5.38
C TYR A 396 13.12 -25.93 -5.46
N TYR A 397 11.90 -25.50 -5.11
CA TYR A 397 10.74 -26.37 -5.17
C TYR A 397 10.44 -26.85 -6.60
N TYR A 398 10.38 -25.92 -7.57
CA TYR A 398 10.17 -26.30 -8.96
C TYR A 398 11.32 -27.13 -9.54
N LEU A 399 12.54 -26.83 -9.12
CA LEU A 399 13.73 -27.60 -9.54
C LEU A 399 13.70 -29.03 -9.00
N ALA A 400 13.29 -29.20 -7.73
CA ALA A 400 13.12 -30.53 -7.13
C ALA A 400 12.07 -31.36 -7.89
N ILE A 401 10.92 -30.75 -8.26
CA ILE A 401 9.89 -31.41 -9.09
C ILE A 401 10.47 -31.77 -10.47
N ALA A 402 11.18 -30.86 -11.12
CA ALA A 402 11.73 -31.11 -12.44
C ALA A 402 12.79 -32.25 -12.44
N TYR A 403 13.65 -32.28 -11.43
CA TYR A 403 14.58 -33.38 -11.24
C TYR A 403 13.89 -34.71 -10.92
N HIS A 404 12.83 -34.68 -10.13
CA HIS A 404 12.02 -35.85 -9.84
C HIS A 404 11.42 -36.44 -11.12
N GLN A 405 10.85 -35.62 -11.98
CA GLN A 405 10.28 -36.03 -13.27
C GLN A 405 11.37 -36.53 -14.26
N ALA A 406 12.60 -36.04 -14.10
CA ALA A 406 13.75 -36.49 -14.85
C ALA A 406 14.43 -37.74 -14.23
N GLU A 407 13.84 -38.35 -13.19
CA GLU A 407 14.33 -39.51 -12.45
C GLU A 407 15.71 -39.30 -11.79
N GLN A 408 16.10 -38.04 -11.55
CA GLN A 408 17.37 -37.66 -10.96
C GLN A 408 17.27 -37.57 -9.43
N THR A 409 17.06 -38.70 -8.78
CA THR A 409 16.76 -38.78 -7.34
C THR A 409 17.83 -38.15 -6.44
N ASP A 410 19.12 -38.27 -6.77
CA ASP A 410 20.20 -37.65 -5.99
C ASP A 410 20.18 -36.12 -6.12
N SER A 411 19.86 -35.59 -7.30
CA SER A 411 19.69 -34.17 -7.50
C SER A 411 18.53 -33.62 -6.69
N VAL A 412 17.40 -34.33 -6.58
CA VAL A 412 16.26 -33.93 -5.74
C VAL A 412 16.68 -33.78 -4.28
N LEU A 413 17.36 -34.79 -3.71
CA LEU A 413 17.83 -34.75 -2.32
C LEU A 413 18.80 -33.58 -2.09
N SER A 414 19.76 -33.39 -3.02
CA SER A 414 20.72 -32.29 -2.95
C SER A 414 20.01 -30.93 -2.93
N ILE A 415 19.05 -30.71 -3.84
CA ILE A 415 18.34 -29.44 -3.95
C ILE A 415 17.43 -29.18 -2.74
N CYS A 416 16.71 -30.18 -2.24
CA CYS A 416 15.92 -30.03 -1.03
C CYS A 416 16.80 -29.70 0.19
N SER A 417 17.95 -30.35 0.32
CA SER A 417 18.91 -30.07 1.41
C SER A 417 19.44 -28.64 1.32
N ARG A 418 19.84 -28.19 0.13
CA ARG A 418 20.26 -26.79 -0.11
C ARG A 418 19.15 -25.78 0.22
N ALA A 419 17.91 -26.05 -0.16
CA ALA A 419 16.78 -25.19 0.18
C ALA A 419 16.62 -25.01 1.70
N LEU A 420 16.79 -26.11 2.46
CA LEU A 420 16.70 -26.09 3.92
C LEU A 420 17.87 -25.33 4.59
N GLU A 421 19.01 -25.12 3.92
CA GLU A 421 20.10 -24.27 4.41
C GLU A 421 19.78 -22.77 4.33
N HIS A 422 18.82 -22.39 3.47
CA HIS A 422 18.42 -20.99 3.25
C HIS A 422 17.12 -20.60 3.95
N ILE A 423 16.57 -21.44 4.84
CA ILE A 423 15.40 -21.08 5.63
C ILE A 423 15.73 -20.00 6.66
N THR A 424 14.76 -19.12 6.92
CA THR A 424 14.84 -18.06 7.93
C THR A 424 13.72 -18.24 8.96
N PRO A 425 13.75 -17.53 10.11
CA PRO A 425 12.65 -17.55 11.06
C PRO A 425 11.29 -17.14 10.47
N ASP A 426 11.30 -16.36 9.38
CA ASP A 426 10.10 -15.89 8.67
C ASP A 426 9.63 -16.86 7.58
N THR A 427 10.40 -17.92 7.31
CA THR A 427 10.01 -18.93 6.31
C THR A 427 8.77 -19.66 6.76
N ARG A 428 7.76 -19.72 5.89
CA ARG A 428 6.51 -20.44 6.17
C ARG A 428 6.78 -21.92 6.43
N LYS A 429 6.25 -22.44 7.52
CA LYS A 429 6.46 -23.83 7.96
C LYS A 429 5.95 -24.86 6.94
N GLU A 430 4.91 -24.51 6.18
CA GLU A 430 4.38 -25.34 5.11
C GLU A 430 5.45 -25.62 4.04
N VAL A 431 6.20 -24.59 3.63
CA VAL A 431 7.27 -24.73 2.62
C VAL A 431 8.38 -25.66 3.12
N ILE A 432 8.78 -25.53 4.38
CA ILE A 432 9.77 -26.41 5.00
C ILE A 432 9.26 -27.85 5.04
N SER A 433 7.98 -28.03 5.42
CA SER A 433 7.31 -29.33 5.43
C SER A 433 7.29 -30.00 4.05
N ASP A 434 7.06 -29.22 3.00
CA ASP A 434 7.01 -29.74 1.63
C ASP A 434 8.37 -30.28 1.17
N PHE A 435 9.48 -29.60 1.49
CA PHE A 435 10.81 -30.10 1.18
C PHE A 435 11.11 -31.43 1.91
N TYR A 436 10.78 -31.50 3.20
CA TYR A 436 10.95 -32.77 3.93
C TYR A 436 10.05 -33.89 3.40
N SER A 437 8.82 -33.59 2.96
CA SER A 437 7.93 -34.55 2.33
C SER A 437 8.53 -35.12 1.03
N ILE A 438 9.03 -34.22 0.16
CA ILE A 438 9.70 -34.64 -1.08
C ILE A 438 10.93 -35.54 -0.76
N MET A 439 11.74 -35.16 0.22
CA MET A 439 12.87 -35.99 0.64
C MET A 439 12.41 -37.36 1.14
N GLY A 440 11.31 -37.44 1.88
CA GLY A 440 10.69 -38.68 2.34
C GLY A 440 10.33 -39.61 1.18
N ASP A 441 9.68 -39.09 0.15
CA ASP A 441 9.29 -39.82 -1.06
C ASP A 441 10.55 -40.38 -1.79
N ILE A 442 11.58 -39.55 -1.92
CA ILE A 442 12.83 -39.98 -2.60
C ILE A 442 13.61 -41.00 -1.79
N TYR A 443 13.75 -40.84 -0.48
CA TYR A 443 14.40 -41.84 0.38
C TYR A 443 13.65 -43.18 0.33
N HIS A 444 12.32 -43.15 0.33
CA HIS A 444 11.51 -44.35 0.16
C HIS A 444 11.79 -45.01 -1.19
N THR A 445 11.78 -44.27 -2.30
CA THR A 445 12.10 -44.78 -3.65
C THR A 445 13.50 -45.43 -3.68
N LYS A 446 14.48 -44.89 -2.95
CA LYS A 446 15.82 -45.42 -2.80
C LYS A 446 15.92 -46.57 -1.79
N LYS A 447 14.80 -47.02 -1.20
CA LYS A 447 14.71 -48.03 -0.14
C LYS A 447 15.52 -47.71 1.12
N GLN A 448 15.69 -46.43 1.40
CA GLN A 448 16.32 -45.87 2.60
C GLN A 448 15.23 -45.54 3.64
N MET A 449 14.61 -46.60 4.20
CA MET A 449 13.38 -46.47 4.99
C MET A 449 13.57 -45.67 6.26
N LYS A 450 14.72 -45.75 6.91
CA LYS A 450 15.01 -44.99 8.13
C LYS A 450 15.01 -43.48 7.86
N GLU A 451 15.69 -43.10 6.79
CA GLU A 451 15.80 -41.72 6.33
C GLU A 451 14.43 -41.19 5.84
N ALA A 452 13.65 -42.03 5.14
CA ALA A 452 12.33 -41.70 4.66
C ALA A 452 11.38 -41.33 5.83
N TYR A 453 11.33 -42.19 6.85
CA TYR A 453 10.47 -41.94 8.01
C TYR A 453 10.92 -40.73 8.82
N ALA A 454 12.23 -40.50 8.99
CA ALA A 454 12.76 -39.32 9.65
C ALA A 454 12.40 -38.02 8.90
N ALA A 455 12.41 -38.06 7.57
CA ALA A 455 12.01 -36.94 6.74
C ALA A 455 10.50 -36.64 6.88
N TYR A 456 9.63 -37.67 6.82
CA TYR A 456 8.20 -37.47 7.04
C TYR A 456 7.87 -36.99 8.46
N ASP A 457 8.53 -37.54 9.49
CA ASP A 457 8.36 -37.04 10.86
C ASP A 457 8.75 -35.56 10.94
N SER A 458 9.83 -35.14 10.28
CA SER A 458 10.24 -33.73 10.19
C SER A 458 9.20 -32.89 9.46
N ALA A 459 8.66 -33.38 8.33
CA ALA A 459 7.60 -32.70 7.59
C ALA A 459 6.40 -32.41 8.49
N LEU A 460 5.94 -33.41 9.26
CA LEU A 460 4.78 -33.31 10.13
C LEU A 460 5.04 -32.50 11.41
N VAL A 461 6.30 -32.34 11.83
CA VAL A 461 6.68 -31.39 12.90
C VAL A 461 6.47 -29.95 12.43
N TYR A 462 6.85 -29.61 11.19
CA TYR A 462 6.66 -28.28 10.65
C TYR A 462 5.20 -28.00 10.23
N ASN A 463 4.56 -28.99 9.60
CA ASN A 463 3.14 -28.89 9.22
C ASN A 463 2.39 -30.21 9.52
N PRO A 464 1.76 -30.33 10.70
CA PRO A 464 0.98 -31.51 11.06
C PRO A 464 -0.22 -31.80 10.14
N SER A 465 -0.58 -30.86 9.30
CA SER A 465 -1.68 -30.95 8.34
C SER A 465 -1.23 -31.08 6.89
N ASN A 466 0.05 -31.39 6.64
CA ASN A 466 0.53 -31.66 5.28
C ASN A 466 -0.12 -32.95 4.76
N ILE A 467 -1.17 -32.79 3.95
CA ILE A 467 -2.02 -33.89 3.47
C ILE A 467 -1.20 -34.87 2.61
N GLY A 468 -0.28 -34.35 1.76
CA GLY A 468 0.60 -35.19 0.94
C GLY A 468 1.52 -36.05 1.80
N ALA A 469 2.21 -35.44 2.77
CA ALA A 469 3.09 -36.16 3.69
C ALA A 469 2.32 -37.19 4.52
N LEU A 470 1.13 -36.83 5.05
CA LEU A 470 0.28 -37.76 5.81
C LEU A 470 -0.12 -38.97 4.98
N ASN A 471 -0.58 -38.76 3.73
CA ASN A 471 -0.99 -39.85 2.85
C ASN A 471 0.18 -40.79 2.50
N ASN A 472 1.27 -40.21 2.02
CA ASN A 472 2.41 -41.00 1.54
C ASN A 472 3.08 -41.78 2.67
N TYR A 473 3.26 -41.13 3.83
CA TYR A 473 3.79 -41.79 5.01
C TYR A 473 2.89 -42.95 5.49
N ALA A 474 1.57 -42.71 5.58
CA ALA A 474 0.62 -43.73 5.95
C ALA A 474 0.62 -44.92 4.98
N TYR A 475 0.63 -44.65 3.69
CA TYR A 475 0.72 -45.68 2.65
C TYR A 475 1.96 -46.53 2.80
N TYR A 476 3.15 -45.91 2.93
CA TYR A 476 4.42 -46.65 3.03
C TYR A 476 4.51 -47.49 4.31
N LEU A 477 4.04 -46.98 5.45
CA LEU A 477 3.91 -47.77 6.67
C LEU A 477 3.03 -49.00 6.49
N SER A 478 1.91 -48.82 5.78
CA SER A 478 0.97 -49.93 5.55
C SER A 478 1.48 -51.00 4.62
N VAL A 479 2.21 -50.64 3.55
CA VAL A 479 2.86 -51.57 2.63
C VAL A 479 3.91 -52.45 3.37
N GLU A 480 4.61 -51.86 4.33
CA GLU A 480 5.56 -52.59 5.17
C GLU A 480 4.93 -53.30 6.38
N ARG A 481 3.60 -53.17 6.55
CA ARG A 481 2.88 -53.67 7.72
C ARG A 481 3.44 -53.18 9.05
N ARG A 482 3.93 -51.95 9.06
CA ARG A 482 4.57 -51.33 10.19
C ARG A 482 3.65 -50.22 10.73
N ASP A 483 3.47 -50.20 12.06
CA ASP A 483 2.80 -49.13 12.77
C ASP A 483 1.41 -48.74 12.16
N LEU A 484 0.62 -49.80 11.87
CA LEU A 484 -0.66 -49.67 11.14
C LEU A 484 -1.67 -48.74 11.86
N ASP A 485 -1.57 -48.58 13.20
CA ASP A 485 -2.41 -47.65 13.95
C ASP A 485 -2.04 -46.20 13.63
N LYS A 486 -0.75 -45.87 13.58
CA LYS A 486 -0.26 -44.55 13.14
C LYS A 486 -0.65 -44.28 11.68
N ALA A 487 -0.53 -45.29 10.81
CA ALA A 487 -0.92 -45.17 9.41
C ALA A 487 -2.42 -44.85 9.25
N GLU A 488 -3.28 -45.54 10.00
CA GLU A 488 -4.73 -45.29 9.99
C GLU A 488 -5.06 -43.89 10.47
N GLU A 489 -4.49 -43.45 11.59
CA GLU A 489 -4.72 -42.09 12.11
C GLU A 489 -4.34 -41.00 11.08
N MET A 490 -3.19 -41.14 10.43
CA MET A 490 -2.73 -40.20 9.41
C MET A 490 -3.63 -40.20 8.18
N SER A 491 -3.95 -41.38 7.64
CA SER A 491 -4.80 -41.51 6.45
C SER A 491 -6.25 -41.09 6.73
N TYR A 492 -6.77 -41.32 7.93
CA TYR A 492 -8.07 -40.78 8.32
C TYR A 492 -8.12 -39.24 8.26
N LYS A 493 -7.04 -38.56 8.66
CA LYS A 493 -6.93 -37.10 8.55
C LYS A 493 -7.00 -36.65 7.08
N THR A 494 -6.40 -37.40 6.14
CA THR A 494 -6.45 -37.07 4.70
C THR A 494 -7.84 -37.24 4.12
N VAL A 495 -8.53 -38.35 4.43
CA VAL A 495 -9.92 -38.58 4.00
C VAL A 495 -10.88 -37.55 4.60
N LYS A 496 -10.65 -37.14 5.85
CA LYS A 496 -11.46 -36.11 6.49
C LYS A 496 -11.26 -34.73 5.83
N ALA A 497 -10.06 -34.40 5.41
CA ALA A 497 -9.73 -33.15 4.74
C ALA A 497 -10.29 -33.11 3.30
N GLU A 498 -10.18 -34.21 2.55
CA GLU A 498 -10.62 -34.34 1.17
C GLU A 498 -11.45 -35.63 0.95
N PRO A 499 -12.72 -35.63 1.35
CA PRO A 499 -13.54 -36.85 1.37
C PRO A 499 -13.82 -37.50 0.02
N ASN A 500 -13.61 -36.78 -1.08
CA ASN A 500 -13.88 -37.25 -2.44
C ASN A 500 -12.57 -37.54 -3.22
N ASN A 501 -11.42 -37.44 -2.58
CA ASN A 501 -10.15 -37.72 -3.23
C ASN A 501 -9.91 -39.23 -3.30
N SER A 502 -9.95 -39.79 -4.51
CA SER A 502 -9.81 -41.21 -4.75
C SER A 502 -8.49 -41.80 -4.23
N THR A 503 -7.40 -41.06 -4.32
CA THR A 503 -6.08 -41.51 -3.82
C THR A 503 -6.09 -41.68 -2.30
N TYR A 504 -6.72 -40.76 -1.59
CA TYR A 504 -6.77 -40.82 -0.11
C TYR A 504 -7.76 -41.90 0.37
N LEU A 505 -8.87 -42.06 -0.34
CA LEU A 505 -9.83 -43.15 -0.08
C LEU A 505 -9.19 -44.53 -0.30
N ASP A 506 -8.43 -44.70 -1.40
CA ASP A 506 -7.71 -45.95 -1.70
C ASP A 506 -6.66 -46.25 -0.61
N THR A 507 -5.85 -45.28 -0.23
CA THR A 507 -4.85 -45.45 0.84
C THR A 507 -5.52 -45.84 2.16
N TYR A 508 -6.62 -45.20 2.54
CA TYR A 508 -7.32 -45.51 3.79
C TYR A 508 -7.96 -46.88 3.75
N ALA A 509 -8.63 -47.23 2.64
CA ALA A 509 -9.17 -48.56 2.43
C ALA A 509 -8.13 -49.66 2.48
N TRP A 510 -6.96 -49.44 1.87
CA TRP A 510 -5.81 -50.34 1.92
C TRP A 510 -5.31 -50.56 3.36
N ILE A 511 -5.15 -49.50 4.14
CA ILE A 511 -4.70 -49.60 5.55
C ILE A 511 -5.75 -50.40 6.37
N LEU A 512 -7.02 -50.13 6.22
CA LEU A 512 -8.08 -50.88 6.88
C LEU A 512 -8.06 -52.40 6.50
N PHE A 513 -7.80 -52.69 5.22
CA PHE A 513 -7.64 -54.05 4.75
C PHE A 513 -6.45 -54.75 5.41
N GLU A 514 -5.29 -54.10 5.47
CA GLU A 514 -4.09 -54.64 6.12
C GLU A 514 -4.26 -54.84 7.64
N LYS A 515 -5.11 -54.06 8.28
CA LYS A 515 -5.54 -54.24 9.68
C LYS A 515 -6.60 -55.35 9.88
N GLY A 516 -7.15 -55.95 8.80
CA GLY A 516 -8.18 -56.95 8.83
C GLY A 516 -9.62 -56.38 8.96
N ASN A 517 -9.80 -55.06 8.87
CA ASN A 517 -11.10 -54.41 8.92
C ASN A 517 -11.78 -54.42 7.55
N TYR A 518 -12.00 -55.62 6.97
CA TYR A 518 -12.46 -55.77 5.59
C TYR A 518 -13.83 -55.15 5.30
N ALA A 519 -14.74 -55.18 6.29
CA ALA A 519 -16.08 -54.61 6.12
C ALA A 519 -16.01 -53.08 5.92
N GLU A 520 -15.19 -52.41 6.69
CA GLU A 520 -14.99 -50.98 6.59
C GLU A 520 -14.15 -50.58 5.36
N ALA A 521 -13.07 -51.33 5.08
CA ALA A 521 -12.25 -51.13 3.89
C ALA A 521 -13.11 -51.15 2.59
N ARG A 522 -14.13 -51.98 2.54
CA ARG A 522 -15.03 -52.09 1.37
C ARG A 522 -15.87 -50.82 1.15
N ILE A 523 -16.12 -50.04 2.19
CA ILE A 523 -16.92 -48.81 2.10
C ILE A 523 -16.14 -47.72 1.39
N TYR A 524 -14.86 -47.60 1.69
CA TYR A 524 -14.00 -46.57 1.12
C TYR A 524 -13.45 -46.97 -0.24
#